data_570890250ff56c2bd819ea6705acddc5
#
_entry.id   570890250ff56c2bd819ea6705acddc5
#
_cell.length_a   1.000
_cell.length_b   1.000
_cell.length_c   1.000
_cell.angle_alpha   90.00
_cell.angle_beta   90.00
_cell.angle_gamma   90.00
#
_symmetry.space_group_name_H-M   'P 1'
#
loop_
_entity.id
_entity.type
_entity.pdbx_description
1 polymer ?
#
loop_
_entity_poly.entity_id
_entity_poly.type
_entity_poly.pdbx_seq_one_letter_code
_entity_poly.pdbx_strand_id
1 'polypeptide(L)'
;MVKIYTMISTNFLSNKSKFFQPQKNRGSVTWRCSSNIELIKYWGKYEELLPFNPSLSLTLTNAYTETKIDYTISDKSSVEYFIDGIYNTEMTQLITEFIKKLNSNFSFLSVLKLVIHSQNSFPQFPGTIISSSEVGSLALCLCSIEEELTGQKAESEFFFRKASFIARLGSGCAARSIYGGSVLWGTLPKINKSSELYGIQLGPLPFLEDLNVATMIVSSSTKPDPPLIRYIKLQLYNVASCRYEHATMHILRLLDIIKRKDYFAFCGLVESEALLLHRMVLSSSVYGVFFHPETLNIISKVRSFRKKSGIPCCFTIDAAPNIHILYPNQFREIVINFIRDTLLPNCESQQWLDDKVGIGPVIIDKNFNYCDDQIILQDNF
;
A
#
# COMPACT_ATOMS: atom_id res chain seq x y z
N MET A 1 -26.38 8.55 5.13
CA MET A 1 -25.02 7.97 4.96
C MET A 1 -24.43 7.42 6.26
N VAL A 2 -24.44 8.13 7.39
CA VAL A 2 -23.87 7.66 8.68
C VAL A 2 -24.46 6.30 9.14
N LYS A 3 -25.75 6.03 8.95
CA LYS A 3 -26.39 4.75 9.35
C LYS A 3 -25.92 3.53 8.54
N ILE A 4 -25.52 3.69 7.27
CA ILE A 4 -25.03 2.61 6.43
C ILE A 4 -23.59 2.24 6.83
N TYR A 5 -22.78 3.23 7.17
CA TYR A 5 -21.41 3.02 7.64
C TYR A 5 -21.36 2.24 8.96
N THR A 6 -22.24 2.56 9.91
CA THR A 6 -22.32 1.83 11.19
C THR A 6 -22.71 0.37 10.99
N MET A 7 -23.57 0.04 10.02
CA MET A 7 -23.98 -1.34 9.70
C MET A 7 -22.88 -2.15 8.99
N ILE A 8 -22.08 -1.53 8.12
CA ILE A 8 -21.05 -2.26 7.36
C ILE A 8 -19.78 -2.46 8.19
N SER A 9 -19.42 -1.49 9.04
CA SER A 9 -18.33 -1.67 10.00
C SER A 9 -18.64 -2.74 11.05
N THR A 10 -19.91 -2.95 11.40
CA THR A 10 -20.34 -4.01 12.32
C THR A 10 -20.06 -5.42 11.80
N ASN A 11 -19.95 -5.63 10.48
CA ASN A 11 -19.63 -6.95 9.92
C ASN A 11 -18.20 -7.41 10.20
N PHE A 12 -17.25 -6.45 10.42
CA PHE A 12 -15.87 -6.76 10.78
C PHE A 12 -15.62 -6.72 12.29
N LEU A 13 -16.60 -6.22 13.07
CA LEU A 13 -16.50 -6.20 14.53
C LEU A 13 -16.56 -7.63 15.05
N SER A 14 -15.63 -7.98 15.89
CA SER A 14 -15.73 -9.23 16.65
C SER A 14 -17.03 -9.16 17.45
N ASN A 15 -17.92 -10.14 17.25
CA ASN A 15 -19.13 -10.26 18.06
C ASN A 15 -18.74 -10.28 19.53
N LYS A 16 -19.13 -9.24 20.26
CA LYS A 16 -18.76 -8.88 21.62
C LYS A 16 -19.08 -9.96 22.59
N SER A 17 -19.07 -11.15 22.50
CA SER A 17 -19.39 -12.04 23.64
C SER A 17 -19.42 -13.54 23.35
N LYS A 18 -19.23 -13.99 22.14
CA LYS A 18 -19.28 -15.44 21.91
C LYS A 18 -17.86 -15.99 21.82
N PHE A 19 -17.41 -16.51 22.98
CA PHE A 19 -16.35 -17.49 23.07
C PHE A 19 -14.91 -17.02 22.94
N PHE A 20 -14.46 -16.18 23.85
CA PHE A 20 -13.07 -16.16 24.23
C PHE A 20 -12.80 -17.37 25.14
N GLN A 21 -12.56 -18.54 24.55
CA GLN A 21 -11.93 -19.65 25.24
C GLN A 21 -10.60 -19.93 24.54
N PRO A 22 -9.54 -19.22 24.95
CA PRO A 22 -8.26 -19.41 24.32
C PRO A 22 -7.78 -20.83 24.55
N GLN A 23 -7.56 -21.55 23.46
CA GLN A 23 -6.92 -22.87 23.53
C GLN A 23 -5.46 -22.79 23.96
N LYS A 24 -4.85 -21.59 23.77
CA LYS A 24 -3.47 -21.29 24.13
C LYS A 24 -3.37 -19.93 24.78
N ASN A 25 -2.59 -19.81 25.85
CA ASN A 25 -2.33 -18.54 26.52
C ASN A 25 -1.22 -17.71 25.85
N ARG A 26 -0.53 -18.25 24.86
CA ARG A 26 0.54 -17.59 24.10
C ARG A 26 0.67 -18.23 22.72
N GLY A 27 1.17 -17.48 21.78
CA GLY A 27 1.47 -17.95 20.43
C GLY A 27 2.37 -16.98 19.67
N SER A 28 2.65 -17.33 18.43
CA SER A 28 3.46 -16.54 17.51
C SER A 28 2.88 -16.61 16.11
N VAL A 29 2.81 -15.48 15.44
CA VAL A 29 2.32 -15.37 14.06
C VAL A 29 3.28 -14.51 13.26
N THR A 30 3.63 -14.95 12.05
CA THR A 30 4.52 -14.20 11.15
C THR A 30 3.89 -14.06 9.77
N TRP A 31 3.78 -12.82 9.30
CA TRP A 31 3.34 -12.49 7.96
C TRP A 31 4.37 -11.64 7.23
N ARG A 32 4.54 -11.92 5.95
CA ARG A 32 5.19 -11.03 4.98
C ARG A 32 4.11 -10.31 4.21
N CYS A 33 4.18 -8.99 4.17
CA CYS A 33 3.25 -8.16 3.43
C CYS A 33 4.01 -7.28 2.44
N SER A 34 3.56 -7.29 1.19
CA SER A 34 4.21 -6.55 0.11
C SER A 34 3.96 -5.05 0.20
N SER A 35 4.94 -4.26 -0.21
CA SER A 35 4.75 -2.84 -0.50
C SER A 35 3.93 -2.67 -1.78
N ASN A 36 3.35 -1.49 -1.98
CA ASN A 36 2.60 -1.19 -3.20
C ASN A 36 2.98 0.17 -3.76
N ILE A 37 2.86 0.32 -5.09
CA ILE A 37 3.02 1.59 -5.81
C ILE A 37 1.72 2.01 -6.45
N GLU A 38 1.41 3.30 -6.41
CA GLU A 38 0.15 3.82 -6.92
C GLU A 38 0.24 4.22 -8.39
N LEU A 39 -0.64 3.65 -9.22
CA LEU A 39 -0.87 4.07 -10.60
C LEU A 39 -1.86 5.22 -10.67
N ILE A 40 -2.96 5.13 -9.92
CA ILE A 40 -3.93 6.22 -9.71
C ILE A 40 -3.89 6.59 -8.25
N LYS A 41 -3.53 7.83 -7.99
CA LYS A 41 -3.12 8.30 -6.66
C LYS A 41 -4.26 8.50 -5.69
N TYR A 42 -4.03 8.11 -4.42
CA TYR A 42 -4.87 8.45 -3.28
C TYR A 42 -4.58 9.89 -2.81
N TRP A 43 -5.63 10.71 -2.75
CA TRP A 43 -5.49 12.16 -2.54
C TRP A 43 -6.11 12.68 -1.27
N GLY A 44 -6.15 11.90 -0.26
CA GLY A 44 -6.65 12.33 1.03
C GLY A 44 -7.92 11.61 1.45
N LYS A 45 -8.33 11.95 2.64
CA LYS A 45 -9.35 11.24 3.40
C LYS A 45 -10.32 12.22 4.04
N TYR A 46 -11.53 11.76 4.22
CA TYR A 46 -12.51 12.36 5.10
C TYR A 46 -12.71 11.47 6.35
N GLU A 47 -13.81 11.55 7.02
CA GLU A 47 -14.11 10.85 8.27
C GLU A 47 -13.57 9.40 8.30
N GLU A 48 -13.02 9.00 9.47
CA GLU A 48 -12.52 7.63 9.73
C GLU A 48 -11.55 7.05 8.68
N LEU A 49 -10.73 7.90 8.05
CA LEU A 49 -9.77 7.53 7.01
C LEU A 49 -10.39 6.99 5.72
N LEU A 50 -11.61 7.40 5.39
CA LEU A 50 -12.23 7.06 4.10
C LEU A 50 -11.64 7.90 2.97
N PRO A 51 -11.42 7.31 1.78
CA PRO A 51 -10.76 8.01 0.68
C PRO A 51 -11.70 8.99 -0.02
N PHE A 52 -11.22 10.17 -0.36
CA PHE A 52 -11.99 11.11 -1.18
C PHE A 52 -12.17 10.65 -2.62
N ASN A 53 -11.25 9.82 -3.11
CA ASN A 53 -11.31 9.27 -4.47
C ASN A 53 -10.87 7.80 -4.48
N PRO A 54 -11.37 7.01 -5.43
CA PRO A 54 -10.82 5.68 -5.65
C PRO A 54 -9.36 5.77 -6.13
N SER A 55 -8.56 4.78 -5.76
CA SER A 55 -7.14 4.68 -6.10
C SER A 55 -6.78 3.26 -6.50
N LEU A 56 -5.78 3.13 -7.38
CA LEU A 56 -5.31 1.85 -7.90
C LEU A 56 -3.80 1.73 -7.71
N SER A 57 -3.36 0.59 -7.17
CA SER A 57 -1.93 0.29 -6.99
C SER A 57 -1.56 -1.08 -7.53
N LEU A 58 -0.25 -1.27 -7.73
CA LEU A 58 0.39 -2.56 -7.98
C LEU A 58 1.14 -2.98 -6.73
N THR A 59 1.00 -4.22 -6.34
CA THR A 59 1.75 -4.82 -5.24
C THR A 59 3.10 -5.31 -5.75
N LEU A 60 4.15 -5.15 -4.97
CA LEU A 60 5.53 -5.51 -5.33
C LEU A 60 5.91 -6.90 -4.80
N THR A 61 6.92 -7.52 -5.41
CA THR A 61 7.42 -8.84 -4.99
C THR A 61 8.56 -8.74 -3.98
N ASN A 62 9.57 -7.93 -4.31
CA ASN A 62 10.83 -7.87 -3.55
C ASN A 62 10.82 -6.80 -2.46
N ALA A 63 9.99 -5.77 -2.62
CA ALA A 63 9.77 -4.77 -1.58
C ALA A 63 8.64 -5.20 -0.65
N TYR A 64 8.98 -5.70 0.54
CA TYR A 64 8.04 -6.19 1.54
C TYR A 64 8.50 -5.89 2.97
N THR A 65 7.57 -5.99 3.90
CA THR A 65 7.84 -6.03 5.34
C THR A 65 7.45 -7.39 5.88
N GLU A 66 8.31 -7.98 6.68
CA GLU A 66 8.03 -9.17 7.47
C GLU A 66 7.81 -8.78 8.92
N THR A 67 6.67 -9.14 9.48
CA THR A 67 6.32 -8.85 10.87
C THR A 67 5.98 -10.14 11.59
N LYS A 68 6.69 -10.37 12.70
CA LYS A 68 6.42 -11.44 13.65
C LYS A 68 5.81 -10.83 14.91
N ILE A 69 4.72 -11.40 15.40
CA ILE A 69 4.11 -11.04 16.68
C ILE A 69 4.10 -12.23 17.59
N ASP A 70 4.85 -12.15 18.69
CA ASP A 70 4.72 -13.04 19.82
C ASP A 70 3.66 -12.44 20.76
N TYR A 71 2.60 -13.19 21.06
CA TYR A 71 1.52 -12.71 21.92
C TYR A 71 1.35 -13.59 23.17
N THR A 72 0.93 -12.96 24.25
CA THR A 72 0.60 -13.63 25.52
C THR A 72 -0.66 -12.99 26.09
N ILE A 73 -1.60 -13.81 26.60
CA ILE A 73 -2.77 -13.32 27.33
C ILE A 73 -2.34 -12.76 28.66
N SER A 74 -2.81 -11.58 29.00
CA SER A 74 -2.43 -10.84 30.20
C SER A 74 -3.59 -9.96 30.65
N ASP A 75 -3.67 -9.68 31.95
CA ASP A 75 -4.66 -8.75 32.51
C ASP A 75 -4.46 -7.29 32.06
N LYS A 76 -3.26 -6.97 31.58
CA LYS A 76 -2.91 -5.65 31.05
C LYS A 76 -2.30 -5.78 29.66
N SER A 77 -2.90 -5.10 28.69
CA SER A 77 -2.34 -5.01 27.35
C SER A 77 -1.05 -4.17 27.34
N SER A 78 -0.07 -4.63 26.60
CA SER A 78 1.16 -3.88 26.35
C SER A 78 1.68 -4.18 24.96
N VAL A 79 2.47 -3.27 24.41
CA VAL A 79 3.14 -3.40 23.11
C VAL A 79 4.61 -3.08 23.29
N GLU A 80 5.45 -3.93 22.72
CA GLU A 80 6.88 -3.69 22.52
C GLU A 80 7.16 -3.85 21.03
N TYR A 81 7.90 -2.91 20.42
CA TYR A 81 8.16 -2.93 18.98
C TYR A 81 9.66 -2.85 18.68
N PHE A 82 10.12 -3.77 17.84
CA PHE A 82 11.51 -3.90 17.44
C PHE A 82 11.60 -3.80 15.91
N ILE A 83 12.56 -3.01 15.41
CA ILE A 83 12.91 -2.94 13.99
C ILE A 83 14.33 -3.49 13.86
N ASP A 84 14.52 -4.49 13.00
CA ASP A 84 15.81 -5.17 12.80
C ASP A 84 16.46 -5.62 14.13
N GLY A 85 15.64 -6.07 15.08
CA GLY A 85 16.08 -6.51 16.41
C GLY A 85 16.35 -5.39 17.41
N ILE A 86 16.22 -4.11 17.03
CA ILE A 86 16.44 -2.96 17.89
C ILE A 86 15.12 -2.41 18.39
N TYR A 87 14.98 -2.24 19.71
CA TYR A 87 13.78 -1.64 20.32
C TYR A 87 13.56 -0.20 19.83
N ASN A 88 12.33 0.07 19.36
CA ASN A 88 11.98 1.38 18.82
C ASN A 88 10.86 2.02 19.66
N THR A 89 11.21 3.05 20.42
CA THR A 89 10.30 3.75 21.33
C THR A 89 9.17 4.48 20.58
N GLU A 90 9.50 5.15 19.46
CA GLU A 90 8.53 5.91 18.68
C GLU A 90 7.47 4.98 18.08
N MET A 91 7.90 3.89 17.46
CA MET A 91 7.01 2.88 16.92
C MET A 91 6.19 2.17 18.01
N THR A 92 6.78 1.89 19.16
CA THR A 92 6.07 1.32 20.31
C THR A 92 4.90 2.23 20.75
N GLN A 93 5.13 3.54 20.84
CA GLN A 93 4.08 4.50 21.18
C GLN A 93 2.99 4.56 20.11
N LEU A 94 3.38 4.69 18.85
CA LEU A 94 2.47 4.79 17.71
C LEU A 94 1.57 3.55 17.58
N ILE A 95 2.16 2.35 17.69
CA ILE A 95 1.40 1.09 17.62
C ILE A 95 0.54 0.87 18.86
N THR A 96 0.99 1.30 20.04
CA THR A 96 0.17 1.27 21.26
C THR A 96 -1.10 2.11 21.10
N GLU A 97 -0.98 3.31 20.52
CA GLU A 97 -2.13 4.18 20.24
C GLU A 97 -3.06 3.56 19.19
N PHE A 98 -2.48 2.95 18.16
CA PHE A 98 -3.24 2.26 17.13
C PHE A 98 -4.04 1.09 17.72
N ILE A 99 -3.41 0.21 18.51
CA ILE A 99 -4.08 -0.90 19.21
C ILE A 99 -5.18 -0.40 20.14
N LYS A 100 -4.95 0.68 20.88
CA LYS A 100 -5.99 1.31 21.73
C LYS A 100 -7.21 1.76 20.92
N LYS A 101 -7.01 2.35 19.75
CA LYS A 101 -8.12 2.73 18.86
C LYS A 101 -8.87 1.50 18.34
N LEU A 102 -8.17 0.42 18.03
CA LEU A 102 -8.78 -0.82 17.57
C LEU A 102 -9.58 -1.53 18.68
N ASN A 103 -9.21 -1.39 19.96
CA ASN A 103 -9.86 -2.08 21.07
C ASN A 103 -11.38 -1.84 21.16
N SER A 104 -11.87 -0.68 20.70
CA SER A 104 -13.31 -0.40 20.65
C SER A 104 -14.08 -1.36 19.77
N ASN A 105 -13.41 -1.89 18.74
CA ASN A 105 -13.97 -2.78 17.71
C ASN A 105 -13.49 -4.22 17.85
N PHE A 106 -12.30 -4.42 18.41
CA PHE A 106 -11.61 -5.71 18.52
C PHE A 106 -11.19 -5.95 19.97
N SER A 107 -12.15 -6.30 20.82
CA SER A 107 -11.99 -6.37 22.29
C SER A 107 -10.92 -7.36 22.76
N PHE A 108 -10.57 -8.37 21.95
CA PHE A 108 -9.51 -9.34 22.29
C PHE A 108 -8.14 -8.69 22.46
N LEU A 109 -7.90 -7.54 21.81
CA LEU A 109 -6.63 -6.81 21.91
C LEU A 109 -6.38 -6.23 23.32
N SER A 110 -7.44 -6.03 24.11
CA SER A 110 -7.34 -5.44 25.46
C SER A 110 -6.65 -6.36 26.47
N VAL A 111 -6.56 -7.63 26.18
CA VAL A 111 -5.99 -8.67 27.07
C VAL A 111 -4.70 -9.28 26.51
N LEU A 112 -4.03 -8.61 25.57
CA LEU A 112 -2.82 -9.12 24.95
C LEU A 112 -1.60 -8.28 25.29
N LYS A 113 -0.51 -8.97 25.68
CA LYS A 113 0.84 -8.46 25.59
C LYS A 113 1.38 -8.87 24.22
N LEU A 114 1.81 -7.87 23.40
CA LEU A 114 2.33 -8.04 22.05
C LEU A 114 3.81 -7.64 22.00
N VAL A 115 4.66 -8.56 21.56
CA VAL A 115 6.07 -8.29 21.24
C VAL A 115 6.17 -8.40 19.72
N ILE A 116 6.47 -7.30 19.05
CA ILE A 116 6.41 -7.16 17.60
C ILE A 116 7.82 -6.98 17.07
N HIS A 117 8.23 -7.84 16.16
CA HIS A 117 9.48 -7.75 15.42
C HIS A 117 9.17 -7.49 13.96
N SER A 118 9.70 -6.40 13.40
CA SER A 118 9.48 -6.02 12.01
C SER A 118 10.81 -5.87 11.28
N GLN A 119 10.85 -6.34 10.05
CA GLN A 119 12.01 -6.22 9.16
C GLN A 119 11.56 -5.85 7.76
N ASN A 120 12.22 -4.86 7.15
CA ASN A 120 11.97 -4.43 5.79
C ASN A 120 13.01 -5.01 4.83
N SER A 121 12.59 -5.46 3.65
CA SER A 121 13.49 -5.88 2.56
C SER A 121 14.08 -4.71 1.79
N PHE A 122 13.68 -3.49 2.10
CA PHE A 122 14.09 -2.25 1.43
C PHE A 122 14.51 -1.20 2.47
N PRO A 123 15.36 -0.23 2.09
CA PRO A 123 15.75 0.84 3.00
C PRO A 123 14.53 1.63 3.49
N GLN A 124 14.48 1.93 4.77
CA GLN A 124 13.47 2.86 5.30
C GLN A 124 13.72 4.25 4.71
N PHE A 125 12.72 4.76 4.00
CA PHE A 125 12.80 6.11 3.45
C PHE A 125 12.41 7.13 4.52
N PRO A 126 13.22 8.16 4.74
CA PRO A 126 12.91 9.24 5.66
C PRO A 126 11.57 9.90 5.30
N GLY A 127 10.74 10.15 6.31
CA GLY A 127 9.44 10.79 6.13
C GLY A 127 8.24 9.84 6.10
N THR A 128 8.44 8.54 5.95
CA THR A 128 7.43 7.52 6.28
C THR A 128 7.68 7.02 7.70
N ILE A 129 6.86 7.45 8.64
CA ILE A 129 6.94 6.95 10.03
C ILE A 129 6.67 5.45 10.05
N ILE A 130 5.74 4.99 9.20
CA ILE A 130 5.38 3.58 9.04
C ILE A 130 5.01 3.31 7.57
N SER A 131 5.55 2.25 6.98
CA SER A 131 5.25 1.87 5.60
C SER A 131 3.88 1.19 5.46
N SER A 132 3.32 1.20 4.25
CA SER A 132 2.05 0.51 4.00
C SER A 132 2.15 -1.01 4.18
N SER A 133 3.29 -1.61 3.85
CA SER A 133 3.55 -3.04 4.06
C SER A 133 3.70 -3.39 5.55
N GLU A 134 4.25 -2.49 6.35
CA GLU A 134 4.42 -2.68 7.79
C GLU A 134 3.05 -2.66 8.53
N VAL A 135 2.18 -1.71 8.18
CA VAL A 135 0.80 -1.71 8.70
C VAL A 135 0.01 -2.91 8.18
N GLY A 136 0.24 -3.29 6.92
CA GLY A 136 -0.41 -4.44 6.30
C GLY A 136 -0.04 -5.75 7.00
N SER A 137 1.26 -6.00 7.23
CA SER A 137 1.72 -7.22 7.92
C SER A 137 1.23 -7.28 9.37
N LEU A 138 1.23 -6.13 10.07
CA LEU A 138 0.64 -6.03 11.41
C LEU A 138 -0.84 -6.41 11.39
N ALA A 139 -1.63 -5.88 10.46
CA ALA A 139 -3.07 -6.17 10.37
C ALA A 139 -3.34 -7.66 10.09
N LEU A 140 -2.56 -8.29 9.21
CA LEU A 140 -2.64 -9.72 8.92
C LEU A 140 -2.31 -10.56 10.18
N CYS A 141 -1.25 -10.21 10.90
CA CYS A 141 -0.92 -10.87 12.15
C CYS A 141 -2.05 -10.75 13.19
N LEU A 142 -2.65 -9.57 13.36
CA LEU A 142 -3.75 -9.37 14.30
C LEU A 142 -4.99 -10.20 13.93
N CYS A 143 -5.32 -10.32 12.65
CA CYS A 143 -6.41 -11.19 12.18
C CYS A 143 -6.11 -12.67 12.47
N SER A 144 -4.89 -13.13 12.22
CA SER A 144 -4.49 -14.51 12.52
C SER A 144 -4.51 -14.81 14.03
N ILE A 145 -4.05 -13.87 14.87
CA ILE A 145 -4.13 -13.99 16.33
C ILE A 145 -5.59 -14.12 16.78
N GLU A 146 -6.50 -13.35 16.23
CA GLU A 146 -7.93 -13.46 16.54
C GLU A 146 -8.47 -14.86 16.19
N GLU A 147 -8.12 -15.40 15.01
CA GLU A 147 -8.51 -16.76 14.62
C GLU A 147 -7.95 -17.82 15.57
N GLU A 148 -6.68 -17.69 16.00
CA GLU A 148 -6.08 -18.59 16.99
C GLU A 148 -6.80 -18.54 18.35
N LEU A 149 -7.14 -17.32 18.81
CA LEU A 149 -7.77 -17.14 20.11
C LEU A 149 -9.24 -17.57 20.13
N THR A 150 -9.94 -17.44 19.01
CA THR A 150 -11.34 -17.83 18.89
C THR A 150 -11.53 -19.27 18.45
N GLY A 151 -10.51 -19.90 17.89
CA GLY A 151 -10.59 -21.22 17.26
C GLY A 151 -11.45 -21.24 15.99
N GLN A 152 -11.83 -20.06 15.48
CA GLN A 152 -12.70 -19.91 14.31
C GLN A 152 -11.89 -19.37 13.14
N LYS A 153 -11.72 -20.17 12.09
CA LYS A 153 -11.15 -19.71 10.85
C LYS A 153 -12.21 -18.95 10.05
N ALA A 154 -11.87 -17.76 9.60
CA ALA A 154 -12.70 -17.01 8.67
C ALA A 154 -12.59 -17.61 7.26
N GLU A 155 -13.63 -17.40 6.45
CA GLU A 155 -13.51 -17.55 5.01
C GLU A 155 -12.41 -16.62 4.48
N SER A 156 -11.60 -17.11 3.53
CA SER A 156 -10.41 -16.40 3.06
C SER A 156 -10.72 -14.98 2.57
N GLU A 157 -11.81 -14.79 1.80
CA GLU A 157 -12.24 -13.47 1.35
C GLU A 157 -12.57 -12.54 2.53
N PHE A 158 -13.23 -13.05 3.55
CA PHE A 158 -13.57 -12.27 4.75
C PHE A 158 -12.32 -11.92 5.55
N PHE A 159 -11.37 -12.86 5.71
CA PHE A 159 -10.09 -12.62 6.41
C PHE A 159 -9.32 -11.46 5.77
N PHE A 160 -9.09 -11.51 4.47
CA PHE A 160 -8.34 -10.45 3.77
C PHE A 160 -9.09 -9.11 3.76
N ARG A 161 -10.41 -9.10 3.62
CA ARG A 161 -11.19 -7.86 3.76
C ARG A 161 -11.07 -7.25 5.14
N LYS A 162 -11.11 -8.07 6.19
CA LYS A 162 -10.93 -7.62 7.57
C LYS A 162 -9.52 -7.08 7.80
N ALA A 163 -8.50 -7.80 7.35
CA ALA A 163 -7.11 -7.33 7.42
C ALA A 163 -6.92 -6.01 6.68
N SER A 164 -7.50 -5.87 5.48
CA SER A 164 -7.47 -4.62 4.71
C SER A 164 -8.19 -3.47 5.42
N PHE A 165 -9.33 -3.74 6.06
CA PHE A 165 -10.04 -2.77 6.87
C PHE A 165 -9.18 -2.29 8.06
N ILE A 166 -8.55 -3.21 8.80
CA ILE A 166 -7.65 -2.88 9.92
C ILE A 166 -6.44 -2.09 9.40
N ALA A 167 -5.81 -2.54 8.32
CA ALA A 167 -4.66 -1.87 7.72
C ALA A 167 -5.00 -0.41 7.32
N ARG A 168 -6.18 -0.19 6.73
CA ARG A 168 -6.68 1.15 6.39
C ARG A 168 -6.75 2.08 7.61
N LEU A 169 -7.17 1.58 8.76
CA LEU A 169 -7.26 2.37 9.99
C LEU A 169 -5.89 2.82 10.53
N GLY A 170 -4.82 2.10 10.19
CA GLY A 170 -3.44 2.51 10.48
C GLY A 170 -2.87 3.44 9.40
N SER A 171 -3.04 3.07 8.14
CA SER A 171 -2.60 3.86 6.98
C SER A 171 -3.51 3.58 5.79
N GLY A 172 -4.08 4.62 5.17
CA GLY A 172 -4.99 4.45 4.03
C GLY A 172 -4.38 3.60 2.91
N CYS A 173 -3.13 3.88 2.53
CA CYS A 173 -2.42 3.13 1.49
C CYS A 173 -2.24 1.65 1.83
N ALA A 174 -2.17 1.28 3.12
CA ALA A 174 -1.97 -0.08 3.57
C ALA A 174 -3.14 -1.01 3.24
N ALA A 175 -4.35 -0.47 3.04
CA ALA A 175 -5.49 -1.25 2.60
C ALA A 175 -5.20 -2.04 1.31
N ARG A 176 -4.33 -1.51 0.44
CA ARG A 176 -3.98 -2.12 -0.85
C ARG A 176 -2.80 -3.10 -0.77
N SER A 177 -2.02 -3.09 0.29
CA SER A 177 -0.91 -4.04 0.50
C SER A 177 -1.39 -5.45 0.88
N ILE A 178 -2.67 -5.60 1.24
CA ILE A 178 -3.26 -6.87 1.71
C ILE A 178 -3.55 -7.86 0.58
N TYR A 179 -3.42 -7.45 -0.66
CA TYR A 179 -3.68 -8.28 -1.84
C TYR A 179 -2.52 -8.24 -2.81
N GLY A 180 -2.44 -9.24 -3.68
CA GLY A 180 -1.49 -9.28 -4.77
C GLY A 180 -1.97 -8.59 -6.05
N GLY A 181 -1.07 -8.42 -7.02
CA GLY A 181 -1.39 -7.88 -8.33
C GLY A 181 -1.85 -6.43 -8.28
N SER A 182 -2.98 -6.15 -8.91
CA SER A 182 -3.59 -4.82 -8.95
C SER A 182 -4.72 -4.69 -7.93
N VAL A 183 -4.68 -3.64 -7.13
CA VAL A 183 -5.60 -3.46 -5.99
C VAL A 183 -6.29 -2.10 -6.07
N LEU A 184 -7.62 -2.14 -6.07
CA LEU A 184 -8.51 -0.98 -6.03
C LEU A 184 -8.93 -0.70 -4.58
N TRP A 185 -8.88 0.55 -4.16
CA TRP A 185 -9.48 1.02 -2.91
C TRP A 185 -10.30 2.29 -3.17
N GLY A 186 -11.52 2.28 -2.68
CA GLY A 186 -12.54 3.31 -2.93
C GLY A 186 -13.68 2.78 -3.79
N THR A 187 -14.82 3.45 -3.75
CA THR A 187 -16.01 3.05 -4.51
C THR A 187 -15.88 3.42 -5.97
N LEU A 188 -16.10 2.46 -6.85
CA LEU A 188 -16.16 2.64 -8.29
C LEU A 188 -17.45 2.02 -8.83
N PRO A 189 -18.42 2.81 -9.36
CA PRO A 189 -19.76 2.34 -9.70
C PRO A 189 -19.84 1.15 -10.67
N LYS A 190 -18.81 0.98 -11.52
CA LYS A 190 -18.73 -0.09 -12.52
C LYS A 190 -18.03 -1.36 -12.02
N ILE A 191 -17.51 -1.36 -10.80
CA ILE A 191 -16.83 -2.52 -10.22
C ILE A 191 -17.59 -2.97 -8.98
N ASN A 192 -18.21 -4.14 -9.10
CA ASN A 192 -18.91 -4.77 -7.98
C ASN A 192 -17.95 -5.01 -6.83
N LYS A 193 -18.46 -4.90 -5.58
CA LYS A 193 -17.68 -5.11 -4.35
C LYS A 193 -16.60 -4.03 -4.08
N SER A 194 -16.42 -3.01 -4.96
CA SER A 194 -15.53 -1.89 -4.66
C SER A 194 -15.99 -1.17 -3.38
N SER A 195 -15.04 -0.78 -2.53
CA SER A 195 -15.36 -0.29 -1.18
C SER A 195 -14.39 0.79 -0.73
N GLU A 196 -14.89 1.72 0.04
CA GLU A 196 -14.08 2.71 0.77
C GLU A 196 -13.52 2.12 2.08
N LEU A 197 -14.10 1.01 2.57
CA LEU A 197 -13.71 0.40 3.83
C LEU A 197 -12.48 -0.49 3.74
N TYR A 198 -12.26 -1.12 2.59
CA TYR A 198 -11.16 -2.05 2.34
C TYR A 198 -10.78 -2.05 0.86
N GLY A 199 -9.57 -2.48 0.56
CA GLY A 199 -9.13 -2.73 -0.81
C GLY A 199 -9.74 -4.01 -1.37
N ILE A 200 -9.81 -4.11 -2.69
CA ILE A 200 -10.15 -5.33 -3.40
C ILE A 200 -9.11 -5.61 -4.46
N GLN A 201 -8.76 -6.87 -4.64
CA GLN A 201 -7.96 -7.29 -5.79
C GLN A 201 -8.84 -7.21 -7.05
N LEU A 202 -8.34 -6.55 -8.07
CA LEU A 202 -8.91 -6.69 -9.41
C LEU A 202 -8.46 -8.05 -9.94
N GLY A 203 -9.35 -8.75 -10.65
CA GLY A 203 -9.05 -10.07 -11.18
C GLY A 203 -7.75 -10.11 -12.00
N PRO A 204 -7.34 -11.26 -12.53
CA PRO A 204 -6.08 -11.38 -13.24
C PRO A 204 -6.02 -10.40 -14.42
N LEU A 205 -5.05 -9.50 -14.38
CA LEU A 205 -4.75 -8.52 -15.41
C LEU A 205 -3.34 -8.77 -15.96
N PRO A 206 -3.18 -9.75 -16.89
CA PRO A 206 -1.86 -10.16 -17.38
C PRO A 206 -1.00 -9.00 -17.90
N PHE A 207 -1.63 -7.95 -18.44
CA PHE A 207 -0.95 -6.73 -18.85
C PHE A 207 -0.20 -6.04 -17.71
N LEU A 208 -0.80 -5.98 -16.51
CA LEU A 208 -0.17 -5.36 -15.34
C LEU A 208 0.77 -6.33 -14.62
N GLU A 209 0.45 -7.61 -14.61
CA GLU A 209 1.25 -8.67 -13.98
C GLU A 209 2.58 -8.90 -14.68
N ASP A 210 2.66 -8.58 -15.99
CA ASP A 210 3.90 -8.64 -16.80
C ASP A 210 4.83 -7.43 -16.58
N LEU A 211 4.46 -6.46 -15.74
CA LEU A 211 5.27 -5.27 -15.50
C LEU A 211 6.41 -5.54 -14.50
N ASN A 212 7.60 -5.10 -14.89
CA ASN A 212 8.71 -4.88 -13.96
C ASN A 212 8.68 -3.46 -13.41
N VAL A 213 9.24 -3.30 -12.22
CA VAL A 213 9.32 -2.03 -11.51
C VAL A 213 10.74 -1.81 -11.03
N ALA A 214 11.35 -0.70 -11.43
CA ALA A 214 12.64 -0.28 -10.90
C ALA A 214 12.45 0.97 -10.03
N THR A 215 12.69 0.87 -8.74
CA THR A 215 12.62 2.01 -7.82
C THR A 215 13.98 2.67 -7.70
N MET A 216 14.10 3.88 -8.24
CA MET A 216 15.32 4.67 -8.21
C MET A 216 15.38 5.47 -6.91
N ILE A 217 16.43 5.26 -6.11
CA ILE A 217 16.64 5.96 -4.84
C ILE A 217 17.36 7.27 -5.11
N VAL A 218 16.59 8.34 -5.26
CA VAL A 218 17.13 9.67 -5.56
C VAL A 218 17.67 10.35 -4.31
N SER A 219 16.98 10.21 -3.20
CA SER A 219 17.41 10.73 -1.91
C SER A 219 16.82 9.93 -0.76
N SER A 220 17.66 9.60 0.20
CA SER A 220 17.31 8.97 1.46
C SER A 220 17.07 9.97 2.59
N SER A 221 17.47 11.24 2.42
CA SER A 221 17.53 12.23 3.50
C SER A 221 16.43 13.28 3.49
N THR A 222 15.69 13.45 2.39
CA THR A 222 14.66 14.49 2.29
C THR A 222 13.37 14.06 2.99
N LYS A 223 13.19 14.54 4.21
CA LYS A 223 11.87 14.52 4.88
C LYS A 223 11.01 15.62 4.25
N PRO A 224 9.83 15.30 3.70
CA PRO A 224 8.86 16.35 3.38
C PRO A 224 8.53 17.08 4.68
N ASP A 225 8.55 18.42 4.65
CA ASP A 225 8.15 19.23 5.79
C ASP A 225 6.69 18.90 6.18
N PRO A 226 6.42 18.33 7.36
CA PRO A 226 5.07 17.96 7.77
C PRO A 226 4.06 19.11 7.75
N PRO A 227 4.42 20.36 8.18
CA PRO A 227 3.56 21.53 8.04
C PRO A 227 3.23 21.84 6.58
N LEU A 228 4.19 21.73 5.68
CA LEU A 228 3.99 21.99 4.25
C LEU A 228 3.00 20.97 3.64
N ILE A 229 3.14 19.70 3.95
CA ILE A 229 2.20 18.66 3.49
C ILE A 229 0.78 18.92 4.04
N ARG A 230 0.67 19.29 5.30
CA ARG A 230 -0.62 19.63 5.91
C ARG A 230 -1.27 20.84 5.26
N TYR A 231 -0.49 21.89 4.99
CA TYR A 231 -0.94 23.11 4.32
C TYR A 231 -1.38 22.82 2.88
N ILE A 232 -0.61 22.06 2.13
CA ILE A 232 -0.95 21.63 0.78
C ILE A 232 -2.28 20.86 0.77
N LYS A 233 -2.47 19.91 1.68
CA LYS A 233 -3.74 19.19 1.82
C LYS A 233 -4.92 20.11 2.06
N LEU A 234 -4.76 21.17 2.85
CA LEU A 234 -5.80 22.16 3.13
C LEU A 234 -6.10 23.07 1.93
N GLN A 235 -5.07 23.54 1.22
CA GLN A 235 -5.23 24.39 0.04
C GLN A 235 -5.79 23.63 -1.17
N LEU A 236 -5.39 22.36 -1.33
CA LEU A 236 -5.89 21.49 -2.38
C LEU A 236 -7.36 21.11 -2.19
N TYR A 237 -7.90 21.23 -0.98
CA TYR A 237 -9.31 20.92 -0.70
C TYR A 237 -10.28 21.71 -1.58
N ASN A 238 -9.98 22.96 -1.87
CA ASN A 238 -10.81 23.83 -2.71
C ASN A 238 -10.69 23.54 -4.22
N VAL A 239 -9.63 22.87 -4.66
CA VAL A 239 -9.39 22.49 -6.08
C VAL A 239 -9.65 20.98 -6.29
N ALA A 240 -9.91 20.28 -5.19
CA ALA A 240 -9.89 18.83 -5.16
C ALA A 240 -11.14 18.15 -5.78
N SER A 241 -12.29 18.82 -5.85
CA SER A 241 -13.53 18.21 -6.38
C SER A 241 -13.36 17.68 -7.81
N CYS A 242 -12.81 18.50 -8.70
CA CYS A 242 -12.50 18.07 -10.07
C CYS A 242 -11.49 16.91 -10.12
N ARG A 243 -10.56 16.87 -9.16
CA ARG A 243 -9.56 15.81 -9.08
C ARG A 243 -10.17 14.45 -8.71
N TYR A 244 -11.16 14.41 -7.83
CA TYR A 244 -11.81 13.17 -7.43
C TYR A 244 -12.58 12.54 -8.58
N GLU A 245 -13.27 13.35 -9.39
CA GLU A 245 -13.90 12.89 -10.62
C GLU A 245 -12.87 12.39 -11.63
N HIS A 246 -11.75 13.10 -11.80
CA HIS A 246 -10.65 12.69 -12.68
C HIS A 246 -10.06 11.34 -12.25
N ALA A 247 -9.89 11.06 -10.97
CA ALA A 247 -9.38 9.77 -10.52
C ALA A 247 -10.29 8.61 -10.93
N THR A 248 -11.61 8.77 -10.77
CA THR A 248 -12.61 7.81 -11.23
C THR A 248 -12.52 7.60 -12.74
N MET A 249 -12.48 8.69 -13.51
CA MET A 249 -12.32 8.65 -14.97
C MET A 249 -11.02 7.97 -15.40
N HIS A 250 -9.91 8.27 -14.70
CA HIS A 250 -8.61 7.71 -15.01
C HIS A 250 -8.53 6.21 -14.71
N ILE A 251 -9.18 5.71 -13.66
CA ILE A 251 -9.27 4.26 -13.43
C ILE A 251 -10.03 3.58 -14.57
N LEU A 252 -11.20 4.11 -14.94
CA LEU A 252 -11.99 3.53 -16.04
C LEU A 252 -11.23 3.54 -17.36
N ARG A 253 -10.54 4.64 -17.67
CA ARG A 253 -9.69 4.75 -18.86
C ARG A 253 -8.50 3.81 -18.80
N LEU A 254 -7.88 3.63 -17.62
CA LEU A 254 -6.78 2.70 -17.43
C LEU A 254 -7.21 1.27 -17.70
N LEU A 255 -8.38 0.85 -17.20
CA LEU A 255 -8.94 -0.47 -17.46
C LEU A 255 -9.22 -0.70 -18.96
N ASP A 256 -9.68 0.32 -19.67
CA ASP A 256 -9.86 0.24 -21.13
C ASP A 256 -8.53 0.13 -21.88
N ILE A 257 -7.51 0.89 -21.47
CA ILE A 257 -6.14 0.81 -22.00
C ILE A 257 -5.56 -0.60 -21.81
N ILE A 258 -5.74 -1.17 -20.62
CA ILE A 258 -5.29 -2.54 -20.30
C ILE A 258 -5.97 -3.57 -21.21
N LYS A 259 -7.29 -3.47 -21.41
CA LYS A 259 -8.02 -4.34 -22.34
C LYS A 259 -7.50 -4.28 -23.77
N ARG A 260 -7.13 -3.10 -24.25
CA ARG A 260 -6.56 -2.87 -25.58
C ARG A 260 -5.08 -3.19 -25.67
N LYS A 261 -4.42 -3.51 -24.56
CA LYS A 261 -2.97 -3.76 -24.45
C LYS A 261 -2.12 -2.60 -24.99
N ASP A 262 -2.58 -1.35 -24.79
CA ASP A 262 -1.92 -0.15 -25.30
C ASP A 262 -0.90 0.38 -24.27
N TYR A 263 0.33 -0.12 -24.35
CA TYR A 263 1.40 0.28 -23.42
C TYR A 263 1.78 1.77 -23.54
N PHE A 264 1.63 2.40 -24.69
CA PHE A 264 1.96 3.83 -24.82
C PHE A 264 0.90 4.72 -24.19
N ALA A 265 -0.39 4.39 -24.36
CA ALA A 265 -1.47 5.07 -23.64
C ALA A 265 -1.36 4.86 -22.13
N PHE A 266 -0.97 3.64 -21.68
CA PHE A 266 -0.66 3.35 -20.28
C PHE A 266 0.43 4.28 -19.74
N CYS A 267 1.57 4.40 -20.42
CA CYS A 267 2.65 5.31 -20.04
C CYS A 267 2.16 6.75 -19.89
N GLY A 268 1.39 7.24 -20.86
CA GLY A 268 0.85 8.58 -20.84
C GLY A 268 -0.07 8.86 -19.66
N LEU A 269 -0.96 7.91 -19.33
CA LEU A 269 -1.90 8.05 -18.22
C LEU A 269 -1.21 8.00 -16.87
N VAL A 270 -0.33 7.03 -16.63
CA VAL A 270 0.39 6.86 -15.37
C VAL A 270 1.30 8.06 -15.09
N GLU A 271 2.03 8.56 -16.07
CA GLU A 271 2.85 9.75 -15.93
C GLU A 271 2.01 11.01 -15.68
N SER A 272 0.84 11.12 -16.31
CA SER A 272 -0.09 12.24 -16.07
C SER A 272 -0.56 12.24 -14.61
N GLU A 273 -0.92 11.08 -14.07
CA GLU A 273 -1.30 10.91 -12.66
C GLU A 273 -0.15 11.27 -11.71
N ALA A 274 1.05 10.76 -11.97
CA ALA A 274 2.22 11.04 -11.16
C ALA A 274 2.55 12.54 -11.09
N LEU A 275 2.39 13.24 -12.20
CA LEU A 275 2.71 14.69 -12.30
C LEU A 275 1.57 15.60 -11.84
N LEU A 276 0.35 15.10 -11.73
CA LEU A 276 -0.80 15.93 -11.39
C LEU A 276 -0.67 16.53 -9.98
N LEU A 277 -0.21 15.74 -8.99
CA LEU A 277 0.09 16.23 -7.64
C LEU A 277 1.06 17.43 -7.70
N HIS A 278 2.16 17.24 -8.39
CA HIS A 278 3.21 18.24 -8.47
C HIS A 278 2.74 19.51 -9.20
N ARG A 279 1.90 19.36 -10.23
CA ARG A 279 1.28 20.52 -10.90
C ARG A 279 0.40 21.31 -9.95
N MET A 280 -0.42 20.64 -9.15
CA MET A 280 -1.30 21.29 -8.17
C MET A 280 -0.50 22.01 -7.08
N VAL A 281 0.59 21.42 -6.61
CA VAL A 281 1.49 22.06 -5.65
C VAL A 281 2.14 23.30 -6.26
N LEU A 282 2.66 23.21 -7.47
CA LEU A 282 3.28 24.34 -8.17
C LEU A 282 2.29 25.47 -8.50
N SER A 283 1.01 25.16 -8.69
CA SER A 283 -0.06 26.15 -8.90
C SER A 283 -0.59 26.77 -7.61
N SER A 284 -0.25 26.23 -6.46
CA SER A 284 -0.61 26.78 -5.16
C SER A 284 0.36 27.89 -4.76
N SER A 285 -0.09 28.80 -3.88
CA SER A 285 0.75 29.86 -3.31
C SER A 285 1.82 29.33 -2.33
N VAL A 286 1.97 28.02 -2.21
CA VAL A 286 2.91 27.36 -1.31
C VAL A 286 4.27 27.27 -1.98
N TYR A 287 5.24 27.94 -1.41
CA TYR A 287 6.64 27.82 -1.81
C TYR A 287 7.18 26.47 -1.34
N GLY A 288 7.23 25.52 -2.24
CA GLY A 288 7.84 24.21 -2.00
C GLY A 288 7.93 23.41 -3.30
N VAL A 289 9.13 22.98 -3.66
CA VAL A 289 9.34 22.11 -4.81
C VAL A 289 9.52 20.69 -4.27
N PHE A 290 8.55 19.81 -4.54
CA PHE A 290 8.66 18.38 -4.17
C PHE A 290 9.62 17.60 -5.08
N PHE A 291 10.09 18.22 -6.15
CA PHE A 291 11.02 17.57 -7.06
C PHE A 291 12.47 17.81 -6.65
N HIS A 292 13.17 16.75 -6.37
CA HIS A 292 14.61 16.79 -6.40
C HIS A 292 15.09 17.02 -7.84
N PRO A 293 16.14 17.81 -8.10
CA PRO A 293 16.65 18.04 -9.46
C PRO A 293 16.93 16.74 -10.23
N GLU A 294 17.48 15.72 -9.54
CA GLU A 294 17.76 14.43 -10.14
C GLU A 294 16.50 13.65 -10.52
N THR A 295 15.37 13.83 -9.80
CA THR A 295 14.08 13.28 -10.21
C THR A 295 13.64 13.84 -11.55
N LEU A 296 13.81 15.15 -11.80
CA LEU A 296 13.51 15.79 -13.07
C LEU A 296 14.44 15.29 -14.19
N ASN A 297 15.72 15.10 -13.89
CA ASN A 297 16.68 14.51 -14.82
C ASN A 297 16.27 13.09 -15.25
N ILE A 298 15.87 12.24 -14.29
CA ILE A 298 15.39 10.89 -14.57
C ILE A 298 14.13 10.93 -15.44
N ILE A 299 13.14 11.78 -15.12
CA ILE A 299 11.92 11.96 -15.92
C ILE A 299 12.27 12.29 -17.37
N SER A 300 13.16 13.26 -17.58
CA SER A 300 13.60 13.69 -18.92
C SER A 300 14.26 12.54 -19.68
N LYS A 301 15.15 11.79 -19.01
CA LYS A 301 15.87 10.65 -19.59
C LYS A 301 14.94 9.49 -19.96
N VAL A 302 13.97 9.16 -19.11
CA VAL A 302 12.96 8.11 -19.39
C VAL A 302 12.12 8.47 -20.62
N ARG A 303 11.65 9.70 -20.70
CA ARG A 303 10.88 10.17 -21.86
C ARG A 303 11.70 10.17 -23.14
N SER A 304 12.96 10.62 -23.07
CA SER A 304 13.89 10.59 -24.19
C SER A 304 14.18 9.17 -24.65
N PHE A 305 14.44 8.24 -23.72
CA PHE A 305 14.65 6.85 -24.01
C PHE A 305 13.44 6.22 -24.73
N ARG A 306 12.23 6.39 -24.18
CA ARG A 306 11.00 5.90 -24.82
C ARG A 306 10.82 6.45 -26.23
N LYS A 307 11.06 7.74 -26.43
CA LYS A 307 10.93 8.40 -27.76
C LYS A 307 11.95 7.83 -28.77
N LYS A 308 13.18 7.58 -28.35
CA LYS A 308 14.27 7.12 -29.25
C LYS A 308 14.20 5.63 -29.54
N SER A 309 13.88 4.82 -28.53
CA SER A 309 13.89 3.35 -28.64
C SER A 309 12.58 2.74 -29.13
N GLY A 310 11.45 3.47 -28.97
CA GLY A 310 10.13 2.89 -29.17
C GLY A 310 9.70 1.90 -28.07
N ILE A 311 10.45 1.80 -26.96
CA ILE A 311 10.16 0.86 -25.87
C ILE A 311 9.22 1.56 -24.87
N PRO A 312 8.05 0.95 -24.51
CA PRO A 312 7.13 1.53 -23.54
C PRO A 312 7.72 1.42 -22.12
N CYS A 313 8.35 2.50 -21.68
CA CYS A 313 8.91 2.68 -20.34
C CYS A 313 8.37 3.98 -19.77
N CYS A 314 7.78 3.95 -18.59
CA CYS A 314 7.19 5.12 -17.94
C CYS A 314 7.57 5.19 -16.46
N PHE A 315 7.09 6.24 -15.79
CA PHE A 315 7.36 6.43 -14.37
C PHE A 315 6.09 6.76 -13.58
N THR A 316 6.12 6.42 -12.29
CA THR A 316 5.23 6.99 -11.27
C THR A 316 6.05 7.51 -10.10
N ILE A 317 5.53 8.52 -9.41
CA ILE A 317 6.20 9.20 -8.29
C ILE A 317 5.19 9.38 -7.18
N ASP A 318 5.59 9.11 -5.96
CA ASP A 318 4.81 9.39 -4.76
C ASP A 318 5.17 10.76 -4.16
N ALA A 319 4.88 11.00 -2.89
CA ALA A 319 5.21 12.26 -2.22
C ALA A 319 6.70 12.38 -1.82
N ALA A 320 7.56 11.48 -2.29
CA ALA A 320 9.00 11.44 -2.03
C ALA A 320 9.78 11.67 -3.33
N PRO A 321 11.07 12.04 -3.27
CA PRO A 321 11.89 12.27 -4.46
C PRO A 321 12.16 11.01 -5.28
N ASN A 322 11.94 9.82 -4.69
CA ASN A 322 12.18 8.54 -5.33
C ASN A 322 11.16 8.29 -6.46
N ILE A 323 11.59 7.64 -7.52
CA ILE A 323 10.80 7.43 -8.73
C ILE A 323 10.76 5.95 -9.10
N HIS A 324 9.59 5.47 -9.46
CA HIS A 324 9.36 4.09 -9.89
C HIS A 324 9.25 4.05 -11.41
N ILE A 325 10.09 3.27 -12.06
CA ILE A 325 10.10 3.05 -13.50
C ILE A 325 9.36 1.75 -13.79
N LEU A 326 8.34 1.82 -14.67
CA LEU A 326 7.53 0.67 -15.07
C LEU A 326 7.80 0.33 -16.53
N TYR A 327 7.93 -0.95 -16.83
CA TYR A 327 8.18 -1.45 -18.17
C TYR A 327 7.77 -2.92 -18.32
N PRO A 328 7.33 -3.38 -19.54
CA PRO A 328 6.98 -4.78 -19.78
C PRO A 328 8.20 -5.68 -19.70
N ASN A 329 7.99 -6.90 -19.22
CA ASN A 329 9.05 -7.88 -19.00
C ASN A 329 9.84 -8.23 -20.25
N GLN A 330 9.22 -8.27 -21.41
CA GLN A 330 9.89 -8.53 -22.69
C GLN A 330 11.03 -7.54 -23.03
N PHE A 331 11.04 -6.35 -22.43
CA PHE A 331 12.08 -5.33 -22.63
C PHE A 331 13.07 -5.23 -21.46
N ARG A 332 13.00 -6.17 -20.51
CA ARG A 332 13.74 -6.10 -19.25
C ARG A 332 15.23 -5.85 -19.44
N GLU A 333 15.90 -6.64 -20.26
CA GLU A 333 17.36 -6.52 -20.46
C GLU A 333 17.75 -5.13 -20.98
N ILE A 334 17.03 -4.60 -21.98
CA ILE A 334 17.34 -3.30 -22.58
C ILE A 334 17.10 -2.18 -21.57
N VAL A 335 16.00 -2.27 -20.79
CA VAL A 335 15.69 -1.27 -19.79
C VAL A 335 16.64 -1.33 -18.60
N ILE A 336 17.08 -2.50 -18.15
CA ILE A 336 18.10 -2.64 -17.10
C ILE A 336 19.41 -2.00 -17.51
N ASN A 337 19.87 -2.21 -18.75
CA ASN A 337 21.07 -1.53 -19.25
C ASN A 337 20.89 -0.01 -19.29
N PHE A 338 19.74 0.48 -19.77
CA PHE A 338 19.42 1.90 -19.71
C PHE A 338 19.42 2.44 -18.27
N ILE A 339 18.86 1.72 -17.31
CA ILE A 339 18.88 2.10 -15.88
C ILE A 339 20.33 2.21 -15.41
N ARG A 340 21.14 1.16 -15.61
CA ARG A 340 22.54 1.12 -15.13
C ARG A 340 23.38 2.22 -15.74
N ASP A 341 23.32 2.39 -17.05
CA ASP A 341 24.22 3.29 -17.77
C ASP A 341 23.79 4.76 -17.69
N THR A 342 22.46 5.00 -17.57
CA THR A 342 21.92 6.36 -17.75
C THR A 342 21.23 6.91 -16.49
N LEU A 343 20.47 6.10 -15.75
CA LEU A 343 19.68 6.57 -14.62
C LEU A 343 20.43 6.50 -13.28
N LEU A 344 21.17 5.43 -13.02
CA LEU A 344 21.89 5.26 -11.74
C LEU A 344 22.82 6.40 -11.35
N PRO A 345 23.51 7.11 -12.28
CA PRO A 345 24.30 8.28 -11.92
C PRO A 345 23.50 9.42 -11.26
N ASN A 346 22.17 9.40 -11.34
CA ASN A 346 21.26 10.38 -10.70
C ASN A 346 20.69 9.88 -9.36
N CYS A 347 21.11 8.72 -8.92
CA CYS A 347 20.63 8.10 -7.69
C CYS A 347 21.65 8.23 -6.57
N GLU A 348 21.18 8.39 -5.35
CA GLU A 348 22.03 8.41 -4.16
C GLU A 348 22.78 7.08 -4.03
N SER A 349 24.10 7.15 -3.94
CA SER A 349 24.99 5.98 -3.87
C SER A 349 24.73 4.95 -4.98
N GLN A 350 24.18 5.37 -6.13
CA GLN A 350 23.77 4.50 -7.24
C GLN A 350 22.81 3.36 -6.81
N GLN A 351 21.95 3.64 -5.83
CA GLN A 351 21.02 2.64 -5.29
C GLN A 351 19.69 2.62 -6.07
N TRP A 352 19.20 1.42 -6.27
CA TRP A 352 17.88 1.15 -6.83
C TRP A 352 17.38 -0.23 -6.39
N LEU A 353 16.08 -0.44 -6.47
CA LEU A 353 15.45 -1.73 -6.20
C LEU A 353 14.89 -2.29 -7.52
N ASP A 354 15.28 -3.52 -7.85
CA ASP A 354 14.74 -4.28 -8.98
C ASP A 354 13.57 -5.14 -8.49
N ASP A 355 12.40 -4.89 -9.02
CA ASP A 355 11.16 -5.51 -8.57
C ASP A 355 10.22 -5.83 -9.74
N LYS A 356 9.12 -6.48 -9.43
CA LYS A 356 8.03 -6.80 -10.35
C LYS A 356 6.71 -6.85 -9.59
N VAL A 357 5.60 -6.92 -10.33
CA VAL A 357 4.28 -7.11 -9.73
C VAL A 357 4.22 -8.45 -9.01
N GLY A 358 3.76 -8.42 -7.75
CA GLY A 358 3.83 -9.54 -6.80
C GLY A 358 2.48 -10.21 -6.54
N ILE A 359 2.55 -11.38 -5.94
CA ILE A 359 1.38 -12.22 -5.61
C ILE A 359 0.66 -11.80 -4.32
N GLY A 360 1.24 -10.86 -3.56
CA GLY A 360 0.65 -10.36 -2.31
C GLY A 360 1.27 -10.97 -1.04
N PRO A 361 0.56 -10.87 0.09
CA PRO A 361 1.07 -11.30 1.38
C PRO A 361 1.22 -12.82 1.48
N VAL A 362 2.19 -13.24 2.29
CA VAL A 362 2.50 -14.66 2.53
C VAL A 362 2.64 -14.89 4.04
N ILE A 363 1.99 -15.93 4.53
CA ILE A 363 2.22 -16.41 5.90
C ILE A 363 3.54 -17.18 5.94
N ILE A 364 4.39 -16.86 6.92
CA ILE A 364 5.74 -17.45 7.04
C ILE A 364 5.76 -18.60 8.04
N ASP A 365 4.84 -18.61 8.99
CA ASP A 365 4.84 -19.61 10.07
C ASP A 365 4.34 -20.98 9.58
N LYS A 366 5.16 -22.01 9.76
CA LYS A 366 4.94 -23.37 9.27
C LYS A 366 3.76 -24.10 9.93
N ASN A 367 3.11 -23.52 10.90
CA ASN A 367 1.98 -24.12 11.61
C ASN A 367 0.61 -23.84 10.98
N PHE A 368 0.54 -23.04 9.91
CA PHE A 368 -0.67 -22.73 9.17
C PHE A 368 -0.56 -23.19 7.72
N ASN A 369 -1.22 -24.29 7.39
CA ASN A 369 -1.52 -24.65 6.01
C ASN A 369 -2.72 -23.82 5.53
N TYR A 370 -2.50 -22.62 5.01
CA TYR A 370 -3.42 -22.06 4.04
C TYR A 370 -3.14 -22.78 2.72
N CYS A 371 -4.12 -23.53 2.23
CA CYS A 371 -4.08 -24.05 0.87
C CYS A 371 -3.87 -22.88 -0.11
N ASP A 372 -3.08 -23.16 -1.16
CA ASP A 372 -2.78 -22.29 -2.30
C ASP A 372 -4.00 -21.89 -3.16
N ASP A 373 -5.18 -21.84 -2.59
CA ASP A 373 -6.37 -21.32 -3.24
C ASP A 373 -6.27 -19.80 -3.31
N GLN A 374 -5.49 -19.34 -4.28
CA GLN A 374 -5.62 -17.98 -4.80
C GLN A 374 -7.09 -17.79 -5.15
N ILE A 375 -7.76 -16.92 -4.42
CA ILE A 375 -9.13 -16.53 -4.77
C ILE A 375 -9.05 -15.73 -6.07
N ILE A 376 -9.08 -16.45 -7.15
CA ILE A 376 -9.40 -15.89 -8.46
C ILE A 376 -10.89 -15.59 -8.37
N LEU A 377 -11.24 -14.33 -8.19
CA LEU A 377 -12.60 -13.87 -8.45
C LEU A 377 -12.83 -14.03 -9.95
N GLN A 378 -13.24 -15.26 -10.37
CA GLN A 378 -13.75 -15.49 -11.70
C GLN A 378 -15.10 -14.77 -11.83
N ASP A 379 -15.20 -14.10 -12.96
CA ASP A 379 -16.38 -13.54 -13.58
C ASP A 379 -16.99 -12.27 -12.99
N ASN A 380 -16.68 -11.16 -13.71
CA ASN A 380 -17.65 -10.17 -14.16
C ASN A 380 -16.92 -8.93 -14.73
N PHE A 381 -16.44 -9.08 -15.97
CA PHE A 381 -16.12 -7.96 -16.87
C PHE A 381 -16.87 -8.13 -18.20
#